data_29657657555b4f22f22b9c2121bce560
#
_entry.id   29657657555b4f22f22b9c2121bce560
#
_cell.length_a   1.000
_cell.length_b   1.000
_cell.length_c   1.000
_cell.angle_alpha   90.00
_cell.angle_beta   90.00
_cell.angle_gamma   90.00
#
_symmetry.space_group_name_H-M   'P 1'
#
loop_
_entity.id
_entity.type
_entity.pdbx_description
1 polymer ?
#
loop_
_entity_poly.entity_id
_entity_poly.type
_entity_poly.pdbx_seq_one_letter_code
_entity_poly.pdbx_strand_id
1 'polypeptide(L)'
;MGIYEELQARGLIAQVTDEERIRDLVNSGKAVFYIGFDPTADSLHVGHFMALCLMKRLQEAGNKPIALIGGGTGYIGDPSGRTDMRSMMTPEQICHNCDCFKEQMSKFIDFSEGKALMVNNADWLLDLNYVEVLREIGPHFSVNRMLTAECYKQRMEKGLSFLEFNYMIMQAYDFYALFQKYGCNMQFGGDDQWSYMLAGTELIRRKLGEDAGAMTITLLLNSEGKKMGKTQSGAVWLDPNKTSPFDFYQYWRNVADADVLKCIRMLTFLPLEEIDKMDSWEGAQLNTAKEILAYELTKLVHGEEEAKKAQESARALFSKGNAAEMPTAQLTEEDLTDGKIDILTMLVKSGLVTSKSEARRAVQQGGVAVDGEKVSDIAASFGKEDLSGEGIILKKGKKNFRRVVAE
;
A
#
# COMPACT_ATOMS: atom_id res chain seq x y z
N MET A 1 -0.37 28.53 4.77
CA MET A 1 -0.50 27.32 5.64
C MET A 1 0.82 26.58 5.51
N GLY A 2 1.48 26.20 6.61
CA GLY A 2 2.68 25.38 6.58
C GLY A 2 2.33 23.93 6.29
N ILE A 3 3.34 23.11 5.95
CA ILE A 3 3.10 21.68 5.67
C ILE A 3 2.60 20.92 6.90
N TYR A 4 3.03 21.28 8.10
CA TYR A 4 2.55 20.64 9.33
C TYR A 4 1.04 20.84 9.51
N GLU A 5 0.55 22.08 9.34
CA GLU A 5 -0.87 22.42 9.42
C GLU A 5 -1.67 21.74 8.33
N GLU A 6 -1.10 21.60 7.12
CA GLU A 6 -1.73 20.84 6.04
C GLU A 6 -1.89 19.37 6.40
N LEU A 7 -0.83 18.73 6.93
CA LEU A 7 -0.90 17.34 7.37
C LEU A 7 -1.94 17.14 8.48
N GLN A 8 -2.03 18.10 9.41
CA GLN A 8 -3.04 18.09 10.47
C GLN A 8 -4.46 18.24 9.91
N ALA A 9 -4.69 19.19 9.02
CA ALA A 9 -6.00 19.42 8.36
C ALA A 9 -6.43 18.21 7.51
N ARG A 10 -5.46 17.45 6.97
CA ARG A 10 -5.73 16.20 6.24
C ARG A 10 -5.97 15.00 7.16
N GLY A 11 -5.80 15.15 8.48
CA GLY A 11 -5.95 14.05 9.43
C GLY A 11 -4.84 13.01 9.36
N LEU A 12 -3.64 13.42 8.92
CA LEU A 12 -2.50 12.51 8.73
C LEU A 12 -1.65 12.35 9.98
N ILE A 13 -1.69 13.27 10.94
CA ILE A 13 -0.87 13.23 12.15
C ILE A 13 -1.58 12.40 13.23
N ALA A 14 -0.89 11.39 13.79
CA ALA A 14 -1.38 10.58 14.91
C ALA A 14 -0.64 10.92 16.21
N GLN A 15 0.68 10.74 16.25
CA GLN A 15 1.51 11.01 17.44
C GLN A 15 2.78 11.76 17.04
N VAL A 16 3.27 12.62 17.91
CA VAL A 16 4.52 13.37 17.74
C VAL A 16 5.32 13.38 19.03
N THR A 17 6.65 13.39 18.96
CA THR A 17 7.52 13.46 20.15
C THR A 17 7.59 14.87 20.74
N ASP A 18 7.66 15.89 19.91
CA ASP A 18 7.73 17.31 20.28
C ASP A 18 7.04 18.10 19.14
N GLU A 19 5.82 18.53 19.40
CA GLU A 19 4.98 19.15 18.37
C GLU A 19 5.56 20.47 17.86
N GLU A 20 6.01 21.36 18.75
CA GLU A 20 6.52 22.68 18.38
C GLU A 20 7.79 22.56 17.53
N ARG A 21 8.74 21.76 17.99
CA ARG A 21 9.99 21.50 17.28
C ARG A 21 9.77 20.84 15.93
N ILE A 22 8.89 19.83 15.84
CA ILE A 22 8.62 19.12 14.60
C ILE A 22 7.89 20.02 13.60
N ARG A 23 6.94 20.84 14.07
CA ARG A 23 6.27 21.85 13.26
C ARG A 23 7.28 22.81 12.63
N ASP A 24 8.16 23.38 13.43
CA ASP A 24 9.18 24.30 12.96
C ASP A 24 10.13 23.64 11.97
N LEU A 25 10.53 22.40 12.24
CA LEU A 25 11.45 21.64 11.43
C LEU A 25 10.88 21.36 10.04
N VAL A 26 9.67 20.82 9.96
CA VAL A 26 9.05 20.47 8.66
C VAL A 26 8.56 21.69 7.90
N ASN A 27 8.04 22.73 8.57
CA ASN A 27 7.59 23.96 7.93
C ASN A 27 8.75 24.80 7.39
N SER A 28 9.94 24.71 7.98
CA SER A 28 11.13 25.39 7.48
C SER A 28 11.87 24.63 6.35
N GLY A 29 11.41 23.42 5.98
CA GLY A 29 12.07 22.59 4.96
C GLY A 29 13.41 22.00 5.40
N LYS A 30 13.67 21.95 6.72
CA LYS A 30 14.94 21.48 7.28
C LYS A 30 14.92 20.03 7.77
N ALA A 31 13.79 19.36 7.69
CA ALA A 31 13.73 17.96 8.07
C ALA A 31 14.46 17.09 7.03
N VAL A 32 15.46 16.37 7.49
CA VAL A 32 16.01 15.20 6.81
C VAL A 32 15.39 14.00 7.50
N PHE A 33 14.47 13.34 6.82
CA PHE A 33 13.62 12.34 7.44
C PHE A 33 13.65 11.02 6.70
N TYR A 34 13.36 9.93 7.41
CA TYR A 34 13.25 8.63 6.76
C TYR A 34 11.92 7.93 7.05
N ILE A 35 11.55 7.07 6.10
CA ILE A 35 10.53 6.03 6.27
C ILE A 35 11.14 4.71 5.81
N GLY A 36 10.96 3.65 6.60
CA GLY A 36 11.43 2.31 6.31
C GLY A 36 10.39 1.49 5.55
N PHE A 37 10.86 0.67 4.60
CA PHE A 37 10.04 -0.22 3.77
C PHE A 37 10.69 -1.59 3.71
N ASP A 38 10.13 -2.57 4.43
CA ASP A 38 10.57 -3.96 4.36
C ASP A 38 10.12 -4.60 3.04
N PRO A 39 11.04 -5.15 2.23
CA PRO A 39 10.77 -5.68 0.90
C PRO A 39 10.12 -7.06 0.97
N THR A 40 8.92 -7.14 1.56
CA THR A 40 8.19 -8.40 1.81
C THR A 40 7.47 -8.97 0.59
N ALA A 41 7.52 -8.28 -0.53
CA ALA A 41 7.01 -8.67 -1.84
C ALA A 41 7.75 -7.91 -2.93
N ASP A 42 7.60 -8.33 -4.18
CA ASP A 42 8.16 -7.69 -5.37
C ASP A 42 7.36 -6.47 -5.87
N SER A 43 6.44 -5.96 -5.07
CA SER A 43 5.69 -4.72 -5.34
C SER A 43 5.26 -4.03 -4.05
N LEU A 44 5.21 -2.71 -4.10
CA LEU A 44 4.48 -1.89 -3.15
C LEU A 44 2.97 -2.08 -3.36
N HIS A 45 2.18 -1.83 -2.32
CA HIS A 45 0.73 -1.91 -2.35
C HIS A 45 0.09 -0.70 -1.65
N VAL A 46 -1.24 -0.58 -1.69
CA VAL A 46 -1.99 0.54 -1.09
C VAL A 46 -1.63 0.78 0.38
N GLY A 47 -1.20 -0.24 1.14
CA GLY A 47 -0.73 -0.06 2.51
C GLY A 47 0.54 0.80 2.64
N HIS A 48 1.39 0.84 1.61
CA HIS A 48 2.58 1.71 1.54
C HIS A 48 2.27 3.08 0.93
N PHE A 49 1.14 3.18 0.21
CA PHE A 49 0.81 4.35 -0.59
C PHE A 49 0.71 5.63 0.24
N MET A 50 0.15 5.56 1.44
CA MET A 50 0.04 6.72 2.32
C MET A 50 1.41 7.24 2.77
N ALA A 51 2.37 6.35 3.03
CA ALA A 51 3.74 6.72 3.35
C ALA A 51 4.42 7.41 2.16
N LEU A 52 4.21 6.92 0.94
CA LEU A 52 4.73 7.55 -0.28
C LEU A 52 4.11 8.92 -0.51
N CYS A 53 2.81 9.09 -0.30
CA CYS A 53 2.13 10.39 -0.38
C CYS A 53 2.68 11.38 0.64
N LEU A 54 2.96 10.92 1.88
CA LEU A 54 3.58 11.75 2.91
C LEU A 54 4.98 12.19 2.50
N MET A 55 5.83 11.25 2.03
CA MET A 55 7.18 11.57 1.58
C MET A 55 7.16 12.61 0.47
N LYS A 56 6.26 12.43 -0.53
CA LYS A 56 6.10 13.38 -1.64
C LYS A 56 5.70 14.77 -1.15
N ARG A 57 4.69 14.88 -0.27
CA ARG A 57 4.24 16.17 0.29
C ARG A 57 5.35 16.91 1.03
N LEU A 58 6.08 16.18 1.89
CA LEU A 58 7.18 16.76 2.65
C LEU A 58 8.34 17.16 1.73
N GLN A 59 8.61 16.41 0.68
CA GLN A 59 9.62 16.77 -0.33
C GLN A 59 9.21 18.04 -1.09
N GLU A 60 7.96 18.13 -1.53
CA GLU A 60 7.42 19.34 -2.19
C GLU A 60 7.46 20.57 -1.29
N ALA A 61 7.39 20.38 0.03
CA ALA A 61 7.57 21.44 1.04
C ALA A 61 9.04 21.74 1.37
N GLY A 62 10.00 21.17 0.60
CA GLY A 62 11.43 21.45 0.74
C GLY A 62 12.18 20.55 1.70
N ASN A 63 11.53 19.58 2.37
CA ASN A 63 12.19 18.62 3.24
C ASN A 63 12.87 17.50 2.42
N LYS A 64 13.88 16.86 3.01
CA LYS A 64 14.68 15.83 2.33
C LYS A 64 14.31 14.42 2.80
N PRO A 65 13.60 13.63 1.98
CA PRO A 65 13.26 12.26 2.31
C PRO A 65 14.44 11.30 2.11
N ILE A 66 14.51 10.31 2.97
CA ILE A 66 15.33 9.11 2.85
C ILE A 66 14.39 7.91 2.79
N ALA A 67 14.33 7.22 1.66
CA ALA A 67 13.66 5.94 1.54
C ALA A 67 14.63 4.86 2.03
N LEU A 68 14.34 4.28 3.21
CA LEU A 68 15.12 3.18 3.77
C LEU A 68 14.53 1.85 3.31
N ILE A 69 15.27 1.13 2.48
CA ILE A 69 14.89 -0.22 2.08
C ILE A 69 15.41 -1.21 3.14
N GLY A 70 14.51 -2.01 3.67
CA GLY A 70 14.78 -2.98 4.73
C GLY A 70 15.44 -4.26 4.23
N GLY A 71 16.55 -4.18 3.49
CA GLY A 71 17.27 -5.36 3.00
C GLY A 71 17.84 -6.21 4.14
N GLY A 72 18.32 -5.59 5.23
CA GLY A 72 18.78 -6.28 6.43
C GLY A 72 17.62 -6.71 7.35
N THR A 73 16.67 -5.81 7.62
CA THR A 73 15.49 -6.13 8.45
C THR A 73 14.56 -7.15 7.78
N GLY A 74 14.57 -7.25 6.45
CA GLY A 74 13.83 -8.25 5.69
C GLY A 74 14.19 -9.70 6.02
N TYR A 75 15.43 -9.96 6.51
CA TYR A 75 15.82 -11.28 7.01
C TYR A 75 15.09 -11.68 8.30
N ILE A 76 14.65 -10.71 9.08
CA ILE A 76 13.99 -10.92 10.38
C ILE A 76 12.46 -10.84 10.20
N GLY A 77 11.98 -9.74 9.61
CA GLY A 77 10.57 -9.41 9.43
C GLY A 77 9.93 -8.76 10.65
N ASP A 78 9.31 -7.60 10.43
CA ASP A 78 8.62 -6.81 11.45
C ASP A 78 7.46 -7.60 12.09
N PRO A 79 7.46 -7.81 13.41
CA PRO A 79 6.37 -8.48 14.12
C PRO A 79 5.19 -7.57 14.47
N SER A 80 5.31 -6.24 14.31
CA SER A 80 4.28 -5.28 14.73
C SER A 80 2.94 -5.49 14.02
N GLY A 81 1.85 -5.39 14.75
CA GLY A 81 0.48 -5.53 14.22
C GLY A 81 0.16 -6.91 13.63
N ARG A 82 0.89 -7.95 14.02
CA ARG A 82 0.70 -9.33 13.57
C ARG A 82 0.48 -10.29 14.72
N THR A 83 -0.19 -11.40 14.42
CA THR A 83 -0.40 -12.50 15.35
C THR A 83 0.56 -13.67 15.12
N ASP A 84 1.13 -13.77 13.92
CA ASP A 84 1.97 -14.89 13.50
C ASP A 84 3.31 -14.39 12.96
N MET A 85 4.36 -15.20 13.12
CA MET A 85 5.69 -14.91 12.59
C MET A 85 5.67 -14.86 11.05
N ARG A 86 6.47 -13.96 10.46
CA ARG A 86 6.63 -13.91 8.99
C ARG A 86 7.38 -15.15 8.50
N SER A 87 7.03 -15.60 7.28
CA SER A 87 7.86 -16.55 6.55
C SER A 87 9.20 -15.89 6.18
N MET A 88 10.29 -16.63 6.40
CA MET A 88 11.63 -16.16 6.03
C MET A 88 11.78 -16.19 4.51
N MET A 89 12.27 -15.11 3.93
CA MET A 89 12.61 -15.00 2.52
C MET A 89 14.08 -15.36 2.29
N THR A 90 14.42 -15.81 1.07
CA THR A 90 15.82 -16.02 0.71
C THR A 90 16.52 -14.66 0.42
N PRO A 91 17.86 -14.58 0.53
CA PRO A 91 18.62 -13.37 0.18
C PRO A 91 18.32 -12.87 -1.24
N GLU A 92 18.17 -13.79 -2.20
CA GLU A 92 17.89 -13.47 -3.59
C GLU A 92 16.50 -12.83 -3.74
N GLN A 93 15.50 -13.35 -3.03
CA GLN A 93 14.14 -12.78 -3.00
C GLN A 93 14.15 -11.36 -2.42
N ILE A 94 14.89 -11.15 -1.31
CA ILE A 94 15.01 -9.85 -0.67
C ILE A 94 15.68 -8.86 -1.65
N CYS A 95 16.77 -9.25 -2.30
CA CYS A 95 17.48 -8.40 -3.26
C CYS A 95 16.58 -8.00 -4.43
N HIS A 96 15.90 -8.97 -5.04
CA HIS A 96 14.95 -8.72 -6.12
C HIS A 96 13.84 -7.73 -5.68
N ASN A 97 13.23 -7.96 -4.53
CA ASN A 97 12.17 -7.10 -4.01
C ASN A 97 12.68 -5.67 -3.72
N CYS A 98 13.93 -5.52 -3.23
CA CYS A 98 14.56 -4.21 -3.04
C CYS A 98 14.63 -3.44 -4.35
N ASP A 99 15.03 -4.08 -5.45
CA ASP A 99 15.16 -3.43 -6.75
C ASP A 99 13.78 -3.03 -7.31
N CYS A 100 12.76 -3.88 -7.15
CA CYS A 100 11.39 -3.55 -7.50
C CYS A 100 10.87 -2.32 -6.72
N PHE A 101 11.17 -2.23 -5.42
CA PHE A 101 10.76 -1.09 -4.60
C PHE A 101 11.44 0.20 -5.05
N LYS A 102 12.75 0.16 -5.36
CA LYS A 102 13.49 1.33 -5.87
C LYS A 102 12.85 1.90 -7.13
N GLU A 103 12.51 1.05 -8.09
CA GLU A 103 11.88 1.47 -9.34
C GLU A 103 10.51 2.12 -9.07
N GLN A 104 9.66 1.48 -8.25
CA GLN A 104 8.32 1.98 -7.96
C GLN A 104 8.34 3.29 -7.17
N MET A 105 9.22 3.43 -6.17
CA MET A 105 9.34 4.66 -5.38
C MET A 105 9.79 5.85 -6.22
N SER A 106 10.61 5.64 -7.23
CA SER A 106 11.11 6.69 -8.12
C SER A 106 10.00 7.37 -8.95
N LYS A 107 8.80 6.77 -9.01
CA LYS A 107 7.62 7.39 -9.62
C LYS A 107 6.98 8.46 -8.72
N PHE A 108 7.22 8.40 -7.42
CA PHE A 108 6.61 9.31 -6.43
C PHE A 108 7.60 10.34 -5.90
N ILE A 109 8.84 9.94 -5.71
CA ILE A 109 9.88 10.71 -5.04
C ILE A 109 10.95 11.07 -6.06
N ASP A 110 11.34 12.34 -6.07
CA ASP A 110 12.45 12.82 -6.88
C ASP A 110 13.79 12.52 -6.20
N PHE A 111 14.47 11.50 -6.68
CA PHE A 111 15.80 11.08 -6.20
C PHE A 111 16.97 11.76 -6.94
N SER A 112 16.71 12.81 -7.70
CA SER A 112 17.79 13.59 -8.30
C SER A 112 18.73 14.17 -7.21
N GLU A 113 19.95 14.50 -7.61
CA GLU A 113 21.03 14.88 -6.69
C GLU A 113 20.59 15.92 -5.65
N GLY A 114 20.80 15.59 -4.37
CA GLY A 114 20.50 16.47 -3.24
C GLY A 114 19.04 16.51 -2.77
N LYS A 115 18.08 15.99 -3.55
CA LYS A 115 16.64 16.09 -3.24
C LYS A 115 16.11 14.98 -2.36
N ALA A 116 16.56 13.75 -2.56
CA ALA A 116 16.22 12.60 -1.74
C ALA A 116 17.36 11.57 -1.76
N LEU A 117 17.32 10.63 -0.82
CA LEU A 117 18.22 9.50 -0.78
C LEU A 117 17.40 8.20 -0.76
N MET A 118 17.96 7.17 -1.39
CA MET A 118 17.49 5.80 -1.25
C MET A 118 18.66 4.97 -0.73
N VAL A 119 18.48 4.34 0.42
CA VAL A 119 19.51 3.57 1.12
C VAL A 119 18.98 2.22 1.55
N ASN A 120 19.89 1.25 1.72
CA ASN A 120 19.55 -0.10 2.15
C ASN A 120 20.18 -0.37 3.51
N ASN A 121 19.40 -0.77 4.52
CA ASN A 121 19.95 -1.06 5.84
C ASN A 121 20.81 -2.35 5.87
N ALA A 122 20.79 -3.16 4.83
CA ALA A 122 21.74 -4.25 4.68
C ALA A 122 23.21 -3.75 4.67
N ASP A 123 23.45 -2.52 4.17
CA ASP A 123 24.78 -1.91 4.06
C ASP A 123 25.47 -1.68 5.41
N TRP A 124 24.72 -1.76 6.51
CA TRP A 124 25.29 -1.66 7.87
C TRP A 124 24.83 -2.78 8.79
N LEU A 125 23.62 -3.31 8.66
CA LEU A 125 23.12 -4.33 9.58
C LEU A 125 23.78 -5.70 9.39
N LEU A 126 24.13 -6.07 8.14
CA LEU A 126 24.71 -7.38 7.85
C LEU A 126 26.18 -7.49 8.28
N ASP A 127 26.87 -6.36 8.38
CA ASP A 127 28.29 -6.29 8.78
C ASP A 127 28.48 -6.07 10.29
N LEU A 128 27.38 -5.93 11.06
CA LEU A 128 27.47 -5.70 12.50
C LEU A 128 28.04 -6.90 13.24
N ASN A 129 29.07 -6.66 14.03
CA ASN A 129 29.56 -7.65 14.97
C ASN A 129 28.59 -7.80 16.15
N TYR A 130 28.06 -9.01 16.36
CA TYR A 130 27.06 -9.27 17.39
C TYR A 130 27.52 -8.89 18.80
N VAL A 131 28.79 -9.19 19.16
CA VAL A 131 29.33 -8.88 20.50
C VAL A 131 29.49 -7.38 20.69
N GLU A 132 29.90 -6.67 19.65
CA GLU A 132 30.02 -5.21 19.67
C GLU A 132 28.64 -4.55 19.82
N VAL A 133 27.62 -5.01 19.11
CA VAL A 133 26.24 -4.53 19.27
C VAL A 133 25.74 -4.72 20.70
N LEU A 134 25.96 -5.90 21.29
CA LEU A 134 25.58 -6.17 22.68
C LEU A 134 26.30 -5.23 23.65
N ARG A 135 27.57 -4.92 23.39
CA ARG A 135 28.38 -4.07 24.29
C ARG A 135 28.04 -2.59 24.14
N GLU A 136 27.89 -2.10 22.89
CA GLU A 136 27.79 -0.67 22.60
C GLU A 136 26.34 -0.19 22.51
N ILE A 137 25.42 -1.03 22.10
CA ILE A 137 24.00 -0.69 21.88
C ILE A 137 23.13 -1.30 22.97
N GLY A 138 23.38 -2.55 23.34
CA GLY A 138 22.59 -3.29 24.34
C GLY A 138 22.34 -2.55 25.65
N PRO A 139 23.33 -1.85 26.28
CA PRO A 139 23.11 -1.13 27.53
C PRO A 139 22.07 -0.01 27.47
N HIS A 140 21.73 0.46 26.28
CA HIS A 140 20.72 1.49 26.08
C HIS A 140 19.29 0.97 26.03
N PHE A 141 19.11 -0.36 26.01
CA PHE A 141 17.80 -1.02 25.96
C PHE A 141 17.50 -1.78 27.25
N SER A 142 16.35 -1.51 27.83
CA SER A 142 15.85 -2.28 28.98
C SER A 142 14.86 -3.34 28.50
N VAL A 143 15.18 -4.62 28.72
CA VAL A 143 14.31 -5.76 28.37
C VAL A 143 12.92 -5.58 28.98
N ASN A 144 12.84 -5.19 30.27
CA ASN A 144 11.55 -4.96 30.91
C ASN A 144 10.70 -3.90 30.21
N ARG A 145 11.32 -2.81 29.76
CA ARG A 145 10.62 -1.75 29.00
C ARG A 145 10.22 -2.23 27.61
N MET A 146 11.10 -2.97 26.93
CA MET A 146 10.78 -3.54 25.60
C MET A 146 9.59 -4.49 25.69
N LEU A 147 9.53 -5.36 26.67
CA LEU A 147 8.43 -6.32 26.85
C LEU A 147 7.06 -5.63 27.11
N THR A 148 7.04 -4.40 27.60
CA THR A 148 5.80 -3.64 27.79
C THR A 148 5.38 -2.85 26.54
N ALA A 149 6.20 -2.85 25.48
CA ALA A 149 5.92 -2.10 24.27
C ALA A 149 4.71 -2.66 23.50
N GLU A 150 3.85 -1.77 22.99
CA GLU A 150 2.62 -2.13 22.30
C GLU A 150 2.87 -3.03 21.07
N CYS A 151 3.98 -2.80 20.35
CA CYS A 151 4.36 -3.57 19.18
C CYS A 151 4.56 -5.08 19.45
N TYR A 152 4.82 -5.48 20.71
CA TYR A 152 5.02 -6.89 21.09
C TYR A 152 3.81 -7.54 21.73
N LYS A 153 2.82 -6.80 22.22
CA LYS A 153 1.70 -7.34 22.99
C LYS A 153 0.99 -8.52 22.32
N GLN A 154 0.61 -8.35 21.05
CA GLN A 154 -0.11 -9.40 20.31
C GLN A 154 0.75 -10.65 20.07
N ARG A 155 2.06 -10.46 19.90
CA ARG A 155 2.98 -11.59 19.70
C ARG A 155 3.29 -12.33 21.00
N MET A 156 3.31 -11.64 22.13
CA MET A 156 3.56 -12.27 23.43
C MET A 156 2.51 -13.32 23.80
N GLU A 157 1.26 -13.12 23.40
CA GLU A 157 0.18 -14.09 23.63
C GLU A 157 0.41 -15.43 22.92
N LYS A 158 1.08 -15.42 21.76
CA LYS A 158 1.38 -16.60 20.94
C LYS A 158 2.85 -17.04 21.00
N GLY A 159 3.66 -16.32 21.73
CA GLY A 159 5.10 -16.58 21.87
C GLY A 159 5.93 -15.69 20.93
N LEU A 160 6.55 -14.65 21.52
CA LEU A 160 7.50 -13.75 20.83
C LEU A 160 8.87 -14.46 20.77
N SER A 161 9.41 -14.64 19.56
CA SER A 161 10.75 -15.20 19.38
C SER A 161 11.83 -14.18 19.71
N PHE A 162 13.03 -14.65 20.08
CA PHE A 162 14.19 -13.79 20.28
C PHE A 162 14.55 -13.01 19.01
N LEU A 163 14.37 -13.64 17.84
CA LEU A 163 14.56 -13.00 16.54
C LEU A 163 13.66 -11.78 16.38
N GLU A 164 12.35 -11.93 16.57
CA GLU A 164 11.37 -10.83 16.48
C GLU A 164 11.61 -9.74 17.55
N PHE A 165 12.04 -10.15 18.76
CA PHE A 165 12.33 -9.24 19.86
C PHE A 165 13.48 -8.28 19.52
N ASN A 166 14.46 -8.71 18.74
CA ASN A 166 15.58 -7.87 18.33
C ASN A 166 15.21 -6.85 17.23
N TYR A 167 14.05 -6.96 16.60
CA TYR A 167 13.65 -6.02 15.54
C TYR A 167 13.65 -4.56 16.02
N MET A 168 13.20 -4.30 17.25
CA MET A 168 13.24 -2.95 17.84
C MET A 168 14.66 -2.38 17.90
N ILE A 169 15.63 -3.21 18.24
CA ILE A 169 17.05 -2.79 18.35
C ILE A 169 17.59 -2.47 16.95
N MET A 170 17.25 -3.29 15.96
CA MET A 170 17.68 -3.09 14.56
C MET A 170 17.12 -1.80 13.99
N GLN A 171 15.81 -1.53 14.16
CA GLN A 171 15.19 -0.30 13.67
C GLN A 171 15.70 0.95 14.42
N ALA A 172 15.96 0.85 15.71
CA ALA A 172 16.58 1.93 16.47
C ALA A 172 18.02 2.20 15.99
N TYR A 173 18.77 1.16 15.66
CA TYR A 173 20.10 1.27 15.07
C TYR A 173 20.06 1.89 13.67
N ASP A 174 19.06 1.59 12.87
CA ASP A 174 18.84 2.24 11.56
C ASP A 174 18.73 3.75 11.72
N PHE A 175 17.90 4.23 12.67
CA PHE A 175 17.77 5.66 12.90
C PHE A 175 19.09 6.29 13.36
N TYR A 176 19.79 5.62 14.29
CA TYR A 176 21.10 6.05 14.75
C TYR A 176 22.14 6.13 13.60
N ALA A 177 22.21 5.12 12.74
CA ALA A 177 23.10 5.10 11.60
C ALA A 177 22.74 6.19 10.56
N LEU A 178 21.46 6.39 10.27
CA LEU A 178 21.00 7.43 9.37
C LEU A 178 21.26 8.84 9.92
N PHE A 179 21.10 9.02 11.23
CA PHE A 179 21.44 10.30 11.89
C PHE A 179 22.91 10.63 11.68
N GLN A 180 23.82 9.69 11.96
CA GLN A 180 25.25 9.91 11.84
C GLN A 180 25.72 10.06 10.39
N LYS A 181 25.21 9.22 9.45
CA LYS A 181 25.69 9.18 8.08
C LYS A 181 25.10 10.28 7.21
N TYR A 182 23.85 10.65 7.44
CA TYR A 182 23.09 11.51 6.52
C TYR A 182 22.43 12.71 7.20
N GLY A 183 22.65 12.93 8.50
CA GLY A 183 22.01 13.99 9.25
C GLY A 183 20.49 13.82 9.38
N CYS A 184 20.01 12.57 9.31
CA CYS A 184 18.60 12.25 9.44
C CYS A 184 18.09 12.59 10.83
N ASN A 185 17.34 13.66 10.95
CA ASN A 185 16.89 14.20 12.24
C ASN A 185 15.44 13.86 12.59
N MET A 186 14.73 13.11 11.71
CA MET A 186 13.34 12.77 11.91
C MET A 186 12.97 11.41 11.32
N GLN A 187 12.12 10.65 12.02
CA GLN A 187 11.51 9.42 11.55
C GLN A 187 10.01 9.59 11.39
N PHE A 188 9.47 9.09 10.27
CA PHE A 188 8.03 8.90 10.08
C PHE A 188 7.70 7.42 9.95
N GLY A 189 6.52 7.04 10.40
CA GLY A 189 6.01 5.67 10.27
C GLY A 189 4.52 5.60 10.55
N GLY A 190 3.92 4.43 10.36
CA GLY A 190 2.56 4.16 10.81
C GLY A 190 2.45 4.18 12.33
N ASP A 191 1.26 4.36 12.86
CA ASP A 191 1.03 4.45 14.31
C ASP A 191 1.41 3.15 15.05
N ASP A 192 1.40 2.03 14.38
CA ASP A 192 1.90 0.75 14.87
C ASP A 192 3.43 0.68 15.06
N GLN A 193 4.19 1.66 14.55
CA GLN A 193 5.65 1.78 14.66
C GLN A 193 6.11 2.65 15.84
N TRP A 194 5.20 3.29 16.56
CA TRP A 194 5.53 4.30 17.57
C TRP A 194 6.58 3.86 18.60
N SER A 195 6.44 2.64 19.14
CA SER A 195 7.38 2.10 20.12
C SER A 195 8.80 1.95 19.57
N TYR A 196 8.95 1.55 18.30
CA TYR A 196 10.25 1.44 17.63
C TYR A 196 10.88 2.80 17.38
N MET A 197 10.05 3.76 16.95
CA MET A 197 10.50 5.13 16.69
C MET A 197 11.03 5.80 17.94
N LEU A 198 10.33 5.64 19.07
CA LEU A 198 10.81 6.12 20.38
C LEU A 198 12.11 5.46 20.83
N ALA A 199 12.29 4.17 20.53
CA ALA A 199 13.54 3.49 20.84
C ALA A 199 14.71 4.08 20.04
N GLY A 200 14.48 4.48 18.79
CA GLY A 200 15.47 5.14 17.94
C GLY A 200 15.84 6.55 18.44
N THR A 201 14.85 7.39 18.75
CA THR A 201 15.09 8.73 19.30
C THR A 201 15.87 8.66 20.64
N GLU A 202 15.50 7.69 21.49
CA GLU A 202 16.17 7.50 22.79
C GLU A 202 17.61 6.98 22.62
N LEU A 203 17.88 6.13 21.64
CA LEU A 203 19.23 5.65 21.33
C LEU A 203 20.14 6.82 20.91
N ILE A 204 19.66 7.68 19.99
CA ILE A 204 20.38 8.88 19.56
C ILE A 204 20.68 9.78 20.75
N ARG A 205 19.68 10.07 21.55
CA ARG A 205 19.84 10.91 22.75
C ARG A 205 20.88 10.36 23.73
N ARG A 206 20.88 9.06 23.99
CA ARG A 206 21.79 8.43 24.95
C ARG A 206 23.22 8.28 24.44
N LYS A 207 23.37 8.00 23.13
CA LYS A 207 24.69 7.77 22.51
C LYS A 207 25.38 9.07 22.10
N LEU A 208 24.62 10.03 21.58
CA LEU A 208 25.18 11.24 20.97
C LEU A 208 24.88 12.52 21.76
N GLY A 209 23.93 12.49 22.71
CA GLY A 209 23.47 13.70 23.40
C GLY A 209 22.66 14.64 22.51
N GLU A 210 22.20 14.14 21.35
CA GLU A 210 21.46 14.89 20.36
C GLU A 210 19.98 14.51 20.36
N ASP A 211 19.14 15.42 19.89
CA ASP A 211 17.71 15.20 19.80
C ASP A 211 17.27 14.88 18.36
N ALA A 212 16.53 13.81 18.18
CA ALA A 212 15.85 13.46 16.96
C ALA A 212 14.32 13.41 17.16
N GLY A 213 13.57 13.72 16.12
CA GLY A 213 12.10 13.73 16.15
C GLY A 213 11.48 12.46 15.59
N ALA A 214 10.26 12.17 16.04
CA ALA A 214 9.44 11.11 15.48
C ALA A 214 7.98 11.55 15.38
N MET A 215 7.32 11.20 14.26
CA MET A 215 5.90 11.44 14.03
C MET A 215 5.26 10.25 13.36
N THR A 216 4.15 9.77 13.91
CA THR A 216 3.36 8.73 13.27
C THR A 216 2.22 9.30 12.44
N ILE A 217 1.89 8.59 11.37
CA ILE A 217 0.73 8.87 10.53
C ILE A 217 -0.42 7.95 10.88
N THR A 218 -1.62 8.50 10.81
CA THR A 218 -2.87 7.77 10.99
C THR A 218 -2.94 6.60 10.01
N LEU A 219 -3.27 5.41 10.50
CA LEU A 219 -3.45 4.25 9.64
C LEU A 219 -4.68 4.43 8.74
N LEU A 220 -4.55 4.01 7.50
CA LEU A 220 -5.65 4.03 6.53
C LEU A 220 -6.60 2.86 6.83
N LEU A 221 -7.60 3.13 7.65
CA LEU A 221 -8.66 2.19 8.02
C LEU A 221 -9.96 2.55 7.32
N ASN A 222 -10.73 1.53 6.93
CA ASN A 222 -12.11 1.74 6.50
C ASN A 222 -13.05 1.99 7.70
N SER A 223 -14.32 2.29 7.44
CA SER A 223 -15.36 2.53 8.45
C SER A 223 -15.63 1.33 9.38
N GLU A 224 -15.19 0.13 8.99
CA GLU A 224 -15.23 -1.09 9.82
C GLU A 224 -13.98 -1.27 10.69
N GLY A 225 -13.02 -0.33 10.66
CA GLY A 225 -11.75 -0.42 11.38
C GLY A 225 -10.71 -1.37 10.77
N LYS A 226 -10.91 -1.82 9.53
CA LYS A 226 -9.98 -2.72 8.83
C LYS A 226 -8.97 -1.93 7.99
N LYS A 227 -7.70 -2.34 7.98
CA LYS A 227 -6.67 -1.75 7.11
C LYS A 227 -7.10 -1.85 5.64
N MET A 228 -7.10 -0.71 4.93
CA MET A 228 -7.41 -0.66 3.50
C MET A 228 -6.26 -1.22 2.65
N GLY A 229 -6.54 -1.51 1.37
CA GLY A 229 -5.55 -2.04 0.43
C GLY A 229 -5.50 -3.56 0.34
N LYS A 230 -6.43 -4.24 0.99
CA LYS A 230 -6.64 -5.70 0.84
C LYS A 230 -8.05 -5.97 0.36
N THR A 231 -8.16 -6.86 -0.62
CA THR A 231 -9.43 -7.41 -1.11
C THR A 231 -9.53 -8.89 -0.73
N GLN A 232 -10.63 -9.54 -1.06
CA GLN A 232 -10.74 -11.00 -0.91
C GLN A 232 -9.72 -11.77 -1.77
N SER A 233 -9.26 -11.15 -2.88
CA SER A 233 -8.25 -11.69 -3.79
C SER A 233 -6.81 -11.31 -3.44
N GLY A 234 -6.57 -10.59 -2.33
CA GLY A 234 -5.23 -10.22 -1.87
C GLY A 234 -4.98 -8.72 -1.80
N ALA A 235 -3.71 -8.32 -1.85
CA ALA A 235 -3.32 -6.92 -1.81
C ALA A 235 -3.64 -6.19 -3.13
N VAL A 236 -3.95 -4.89 -3.03
CA VAL A 236 -4.04 -3.99 -4.18
C VAL A 236 -2.65 -3.40 -4.42
N TRP A 237 -2.02 -3.85 -5.50
CA TRP A 237 -0.63 -3.54 -5.81
C TRP A 237 -0.50 -2.24 -6.58
N LEU A 238 0.67 -1.59 -6.48
CA LEU A 238 1.02 -0.42 -7.29
C LEU A 238 1.67 -0.82 -8.63
N ASP A 239 2.08 -2.07 -8.78
CA ASP A 239 2.57 -2.63 -10.04
C ASP A 239 1.39 -2.90 -10.99
N PRO A 240 1.35 -2.30 -12.19
CA PRO A 240 0.27 -2.50 -13.16
C PRO A 240 0.16 -3.94 -13.67
N ASN A 241 1.23 -4.75 -13.58
CA ASN A 241 1.20 -6.16 -13.95
C ASN A 241 0.51 -7.05 -12.89
N LYS A 242 0.39 -6.58 -11.65
CA LYS A 242 -0.26 -7.29 -10.53
C LYS A 242 -1.67 -6.81 -10.26
N THR A 243 -1.90 -5.50 -10.35
CA THR A 243 -3.21 -4.87 -10.29
C THR A 243 -3.27 -3.89 -11.45
N SER A 244 -4.09 -4.19 -12.45
CA SER A 244 -4.21 -3.33 -13.63
C SER A 244 -4.64 -1.92 -13.24
N PRO A 245 -4.31 -0.86 -14.01
CA PRO A 245 -4.79 0.50 -13.75
C PRO A 245 -6.32 0.58 -13.63
N PHE A 246 -7.04 -0.24 -14.40
CA PHE A 246 -8.49 -0.34 -14.31
C PHE A 246 -8.96 -0.96 -12.99
N ASP A 247 -8.34 -2.06 -12.53
CA ASP A 247 -8.70 -2.68 -11.25
C ASP A 247 -8.33 -1.78 -10.07
N PHE A 248 -7.20 -1.06 -10.16
CA PHE A 248 -6.79 -0.06 -9.19
C PHE A 248 -7.81 1.10 -9.12
N TYR A 249 -8.25 1.60 -10.29
CA TYR A 249 -9.33 2.60 -10.39
C TYR A 249 -10.63 2.06 -9.77
N GLN A 250 -11.04 0.86 -10.12
CA GLN A 250 -12.26 0.23 -9.59
C GLN A 250 -12.21 0.01 -8.09
N TYR A 251 -11.06 -0.32 -7.54
CA TYR A 251 -10.90 -0.43 -6.09
C TYR A 251 -11.29 0.87 -5.38
N TRP A 252 -10.76 1.99 -5.83
CA TRP A 252 -11.06 3.31 -5.25
C TRP A 252 -12.47 3.81 -5.58
N ARG A 253 -12.95 3.52 -6.79
CA ARG A 253 -14.32 3.83 -7.21
C ARG A 253 -15.37 3.12 -6.35
N ASN A 254 -15.01 2.01 -5.73
CA ASN A 254 -15.87 1.14 -4.96
C ASN A 254 -15.71 1.24 -3.44
N VAL A 255 -14.97 2.23 -2.92
CA VAL A 255 -14.91 2.48 -1.48
C VAL A 255 -16.30 2.81 -0.93
N ALA A 256 -16.51 2.55 0.36
CA ALA A 256 -17.78 2.85 1.00
C ALA A 256 -18.05 4.38 1.02
N ASP A 257 -19.32 4.77 1.01
CA ASP A 257 -19.72 6.19 1.08
C ASP A 257 -19.15 6.88 2.32
N ALA A 258 -19.09 6.16 3.44
CA ALA A 258 -18.52 6.65 4.69
C ALA A 258 -17.00 6.89 4.65
N ASP A 259 -16.30 6.31 3.68
CA ASP A 259 -14.83 6.35 3.61
C ASP A 259 -14.30 7.31 2.54
N VAL A 260 -15.11 7.65 1.53
CA VAL A 260 -14.63 8.33 0.31
C VAL A 260 -14.02 9.71 0.60
N LEU A 261 -14.70 10.54 1.38
CA LEU A 261 -14.24 11.91 1.68
C LEU A 261 -12.96 11.88 2.54
N LYS A 262 -12.89 10.96 3.49
CA LYS A 262 -11.67 10.70 4.26
C LYS A 262 -10.51 10.30 3.36
N CYS A 263 -10.73 9.38 2.43
CA CYS A 263 -9.69 8.96 1.48
C CYS A 263 -9.23 10.09 0.57
N ILE A 264 -10.16 10.92 0.07
CA ILE A 264 -9.82 12.12 -0.72
C ILE A 264 -8.91 13.04 0.10
N ARG A 265 -9.29 13.35 1.33
CA ARG A 265 -8.55 14.27 2.21
C ARG A 265 -7.15 13.77 2.53
N MET A 266 -6.99 12.48 2.83
CA MET A 266 -5.71 11.90 3.24
C MET A 266 -4.78 11.62 2.06
N LEU A 267 -5.29 11.15 0.93
CA LEU A 267 -4.47 10.55 -0.12
C LEU A 267 -4.28 11.43 -1.36
N THR A 268 -5.26 12.30 -1.69
CA THR A 268 -5.15 13.12 -2.91
C THR A 268 -4.32 14.38 -2.67
N PHE A 269 -3.79 14.96 -3.75
CA PHE A 269 -3.09 16.25 -3.75
C PHE A 269 -4.00 17.42 -4.11
N LEU A 270 -5.31 17.22 -4.07
CA LEU A 270 -6.28 18.30 -4.27
C LEU A 270 -6.14 19.37 -3.18
N PRO A 271 -6.34 20.65 -3.51
CA PRO A 271 -6.36 21.74 -2.54
C PRO A 271 -7.41 21.48 -1.44
N LEU A 272 -7.05 21.77 -0.18
CA LEU A 272 -7.98 21.59 0.95
C LEU A 272 -9.28 22.36 0.76
N GLU A 273 -9.24 23.56 0.19
CA GLU A 273 -10.42 24.38 -0.11
C GLU A 273 -11.41 23.70 -1.07
N GLU A 274 -10.92 22.86 -1.98
CA GLU A 274 -11.78 22.05 -2.86
C GLU A 274 -12.37 20.86 -2.11
N ILE A 275 -11.57 20.23 -1.26
CA ILE A 275 -12.01 19.10 -0.44
C ILE A 275 -13.06 19.55 0.58
N ASP A 276 -12.86 20.71 1.23
CA ASP A 276 -13.78 21.27 2.22
C ASP A 276 -15.19 21.53 1.63
N LYS A 277 -15.27 21.86 0.34
CA LYS A 277 -16.56 21.97 -0.36
C LYS A 277 -17.27 20.63 -0.51
N MET A 278 -16.53 19.53 -0.52
CA MET A 278 -17.07 18.18 -0.64
C MET A 278 -17.58 17.63 0.71
N ASP A 279 -17.21 18.22 1.85
CA ASP A 279 -17.62 17.73 3.17
C ASP A 279 -19.15 17.74 3.38
N SER A 280 -19.86 18.57 2.62
CA SER A 280 -21.34 18.62 2.62
C SER A 280 -22.00 17.68 1.60
N TRP A 281 -21.22 16.91 0.85
CA TRP A 281 -21.75 16.04 -0.20
C TRP A 281 -22.42 14.81 0.37
N GLU A 282 -23.62 14.50 -0.15
CA GLU A 282 -24.43 13.36 0.24
C GLU A 282 -25.01 12.64 -0.99
N GLY A 283 -25.47 11.42 -0.80
CA GLY A 283 -26.21 10.64 -1.79
C GLY A 283 -25.47 10.53 -3.13
N ALA A 284 -26.09 11.05 -4.20
CA ALA A 284 -25.52 10.96 -5.56
C ALA A 284 -24.18 11.69 -5.72
N GLN A 285 -23.92 12.74 -4.94
CA GLN A 285 -22.66 13.50 -4.99
C GLN A 285 -21.48 12.66 -4.52
N LEU A 286 -21.67 11.70 -3.60
CA LEU A 286 -20.62 10.76 -3.18
C LEU A 286 -20.15 9.88 -4.33
N ASN A 287 -20.99 9.59 -5.32
CA ASN A 287 -20.54 8.90 -6.53
C ASN A 287 -19.54 9.73 -7.34
N THR A 288 -19.77 11.05 -7.42
CA THR A 288 -18.81 11.99 -8.03
C THR A 288 -17.51 12.03 -7.23
N ALA A 289 -17.59 12.07 -5.88
CA ALA A 289 -16.42 12.01 -5.02
C ALA A 289 -15.60 10.74 -5.24
N LYS A 290 -16.26 9.59 -5.40
CA LYS A 290 -15.59 8.31 -5.71
C LYS A 290 -14.89 8.33 -7.09
N GLU A 291 -15.47 8.99 -8.07
CA GLU A 291 -14.82 9.17 -9.38
C GLU A 291 -13.58 10.05 -9.27
N ILE A 292 -13.67 11.15 -8.54
CA ILE A 292 -12.54 12.04 -8.28
C ILE A 292 -11.44 11.28 -7.56
N LEU A 293 -11.75 10.55 -6.47
CA LEU A 293 -10.79 9.76 -5.73
C LEU A 293 -10.08 8.74 -6.62
N ALA A 294 -10.86 7.95 -7.37
CA ALA A 294 -10.32 6.91 -8.23
C ALA A 294 -9.44 7.50 -9.34
N TYR A 295 -9.86 8.61 -9.95
CA TYR A 295 -9.09 9.28 -10.99
C TYR A 295 -7.77 9.84 -10.44
N GLU A 296 -7.81 10.62 -9.37
CA GLU A 296 -6.63 11.25 -8.79
C GLU A 296 -5.58 10.22 -8.31
N LEU A 297 -6.02 9.14 -7.68
CA LEU A 297 -5.09 8.11 -7.20
C LEU A 297 -4.54 7.25 -8.34
N THR A 298 -5.35 6.93 -9.35
CA THR A 298 -4.87 6.21 -10.53
C THR A 298 -3.88 7.06 -11.34
N LYS A 299 -4.17 8.37 -11.49
CA LYS A 299 -3.27 9.33 -12.12
C LYS A 299 -1.92 9.40 -11.39
N LEU A 300 -1.93 9.42 -10.06
CA LEU A 300 -0.72 9.51 -9.25
C LEU A 300 0.15 8.25 -9.39
N VAL A 301 -0.44 7.06 -9.49
CA VAL A 301 0.28 5.76 -9.52
C VAL A 301 0.64 5.34 -10.94
N HIS A 302 -0.29 5.48 -11.90
CA HIS A 302 -0.19 4.93 -13.24
C HIS A 302 -0.08 5.98 -14.34
N GLY A 303 -0.21 7.26 -14.01
CA GLY A 303 -0.17 8.36 -14.95
C GLY A 303 -1.56 8.78 -15.47
N GLU A 304 -1.60 9.95 -16.07
CA GLU A 304 -2.86 10.58 -16.48
C GLU A 304 -3.58 9.84 -17.61
N GLU A 305 -2.83 9.28 -18.56
CA GLU A 305 -3.41 8.52 -19.68
C GLU A 305 -4.15 7.29 -19.20
N GLU A 306 -3.51 6.49 -18.33
CA GLU A 306 -4.12 5.29 -17.76
C GLU A 306 -5.31 5.62 -16.87
N ALA A 307 -5.27 6.73 -16.14
CA ALA A 307 -6.40 7.18 -15.33
C ALA A 307 -7.60 7.57 -16.21
N LYS A 308 -7.38 8.27 -17.33
CA LYS A 308 -8.44 8.60 -18.30
C LYS A 308 -9.05 7.35 -18.92
N LYS A 309 -8.22 6.43 -19.39
CA LYS A 309 -8.67 5.17 -19.96
C LYS A 309 -9.50 4.35 -18.95
N ALA A 310 -9.01 4.23 -17.73
CA ALA A 310 -9.73 3.52 -16.66
C ALA A 310 -11.08 4.17 -16.33
N GLN A 311 -11.13 5.50 -16.29
CA GLN A 311 -12.37 6.27 -16.06
C GLN A 311 -13.37 6.08 -17.18
N GLU A 312 -12.94 6.20 -18.45
CA GLU A 312 -13.78 6.01 -19.64
C GLU A 312 -14.34 4.61 -19.69
N SER A 313 -13.49 3.59 -19.47
CA SER A 313 -13.91 2.20 -19.39
C SER A 313 -14.91 1.95 -18.27
N ALA A 314 -14.69 2.53 -17.09
CA ALA A 314 -15.62 2.43 -15.98
C ALA A 314 -16.98 3.08 -16.31
N ARG A 315 -16.98 4.24 -16.94
CA ARG A 315 -18.23 4.92 -17.38
C ARG A 315 -18.96 4.15 -18.47
N ALA A 316 -18.22 3.56 -19.43
CA ALA A 316 -18.79 2.76 -20.50
C ALA A 316 -19.53 1.50 -19.98
N LEU A 317 -19.05 0.92 -18.87
CA LEU A 317 -19.75 -0.19 -18.20
C LEU A 317 -21.13 0.17 -17.64
N PHE A 318 -21.35 1.44 -17.35
CA PHE A 318 -22.63 1.93 -16.81
C PHE A 318 -23.55 2.54 -17.89
N SER A 319 -22.98 3.01 -19.01
CA SER A 319 -23.71 3.48 -20.18
C SER A 319 -23.65 2.41 -21.26
N LYS A 320 -24.70 1.62 -21.42
CA LYS A 320 -24.82 0.55 -22.41
C LYS A 320 -24.05 0.82 -23.72
N GLY A 321 -22.85 0.24 -23.88
CA GLY A 321 -22.15 0.19 -25.15
C GLY A 321 -20.65 0.50 -25.08
N ASN A 322 -19.83 -0.42 -25.55
CA ASN A 322 -18.40 -0.36 -25.88
C ASN A 322 -17.42 -0.01 -24.73
N ALA A 323 -17.06 -0.98 -23.93
CA ALA A 323 -15.91 -0.94 -23.04
C ALA A 323 -14.62 -1.22 -23.84
N ALA A 324 -13.99 -0.20 -24.39
CA ALA A 324 -12.79 -0.38 -25.22
C ALA A 324 -11.54 -0.88 -24.47
N GLU A 325 -11.48 -0.77 -23.13
CA GLU A 325 -10.31 -1.18 -22.32
C GLU A 325 -10.69 -1.81 -20.96
N MET A 326 -11.51 -2.86 -21.01
CA MET A 326 -11.77 -3.71 -19.85
C MET A 326 -10.62 -4.70 -19.70
N PRO A 327 -10.19 -5.08 -18.46
CA PRO A 327 -9.24 -6.16 -18.28
C PRO A 327 -9.70 -7.39 -19.04
N THR A 328 -8.89 -7.83 -20.00
CA THR A 328 -9.23 -8.91 -20.93
C THR A 328 -8.50 -10.18 -20.52
N ALA A 329 -9.23 -11.26 -20.36
CA ALA A 329 -8.67 -12.60 -20.23
C ALA A 329 -8.64 -13.24 -21.61
N GLN A 330 -7.45 -13.60 -22.09
CA GLN A 330 -7.27 -14.38 -23.29
C GLN A 330 -7.36 -15.87 -22.97
N LEU A 331 -8.23 -16.56 -23.67
CA LEU A 331 -8.33 -18.02 -23.63
C LEU A 331 -7.58 -18.61 -24.83
N THR A 332 -6.89 -19.69 -24.58
CA THR A 332 -6.22 -20.50 -25.62
C THR A 332 -7.11 -21.64 -26.04
N GLU A 333 -6.78 -22.27 -27.17
CA GLU A 333 -7.52 -23.48 -27.64
C GLU A 333 -7.49 -24.62 -26.60
N GLU A 334 -6.47 -24.69 -25.76
CA GLU A 334 -6.37 -25.68 -24.67
C GLU A 334 -7.41 -25.45 -23.55
N ASP A 335 -7.95 -24.24 -23.45
CA ASP A 335 -8.98 -23.86 -22.45
C ASP A 335 -10.40 -24.28 -22.93
N LEU A 336 -10.53 -24.64 -24.19
CA LEU A 336 -11.79 -25.06 -24.81
C LEU A 336 -11.87 -26.58 -24.89
N THR A 337 -13.00 -27.15 -24.55
CA THR A 337 -13.32 -28.57 -24.73
C THR A 337 -14.39 -28.67 -25.83
N ASP A 338 -14.10 -29.37 -26.92
CA ASP A 338 -14.96 -29.43 -28.09
C ASP A 338 -15.40 -28.04 -28.62
N GLY A 339 -14.46 -27.07 -28.61
CA GLY A 339 -14.69 -25.69 -29.05
C GLY A 339 -15.57 -24.84 -28.12
N LYS A 340 -15.82 -25.29 -26.89
CA LYS A 340 -16.63 -24.59 -25.87
C LYS A 340 -15.93 -24.53 -24.55
N ILE A 341 -16.28 -23.52 -23.74
CA ILE A 341 -15.87 -23.37 -22.35
C ILE A 341 -17.09 -23.25 -21.44
N ASP A 342 -17.11 -23.99 -20.34
CA ASP A 342 -18.16 -23.86 -19.34
C ASP A 342 -17.97 -22.59 -18.50
N ILE A 343 -19.08 -22.02 -18.00
CA ILE A 343 -19.11 -20.78 -17.22
C ILE A 343 -18.21 -20.84 -15.97
N LEU A 344 -18.08 -22.01 -15.32
CA LEU A 344 -17.28 -22.16 -14.12
C LEU A 344 -15.78 -22.07 -14.43
N THR A 345 -15.35 -22.73 -15.51
CA THR A 345 -13.98 -22.67 -16.01
C THR A 345 -13.64 -21.26 -16.49
N MET A 346 -14.56 -20.63 -17.23
CA MET A 346 -14.38 -19.27 -17.73
C MET A 346 -14.25 -18.24 -16.60
N LEU A 347 -15.02 -18.36 -15.52
CA LEU A 347 -14.89 -17.51 -14.33
C LEU A 347 -13.54 -17.68 -13.63
N VAL A 348 -12.99 -18.90 -13.58
CA VAL A 348 -11.66 -19.16 -13.00
C VAL A 348 -10.56 -18.59 -13.90
N LYS A 349 -10.61 -18.88 -15.20
CA LYS A 349 -9.62 -18.44 -16.19
C LYS A 349 -9.59 -16.91 -16.35
N SER A 350 -10.72 -16.25 -16.22
CA SER A 350 -10.80 -14.80 -16.21
C SER A 350 -10.28 -14.14 -14.92
N GLY A 351 -9.96 -14.92 -13.89
CA GLY A 351 -9.50 -14.41 -12.60
C GLY A 351 -10.60 -13.77 -11.72
N LEU A 352 -11.87 -13.90 -12.10
CA LEU A 352 -13.01 -13.41 -11.31
C LEU A 352 -13.26 -14.24 -10.05
N VAL A 353 -12.82 -15.50 -10.06
CA VAL A 353 -12.87 -16.41 -8.90
C VAL A 353 -11.59 -17.25 -8.84
N THR A 354 -11.29 -17.74 -7.64
CA THR A 354 -10.07 -18.54 -7.41
C THR A 354 -10.27 -20.05 -7.61
N SER A 355 -11.52 -20.52 -7.65
CA SER A 355 -11.83 -21.93 -7.78
C SER A 355 -13.20 -22.19 -8.46
N LYS A 356 -13.34 -23.39 -9.06
CA LYS A 356 -14.63 -23.85 -9.62
C LYS A 356 -15.74 -23.95 -8.56
N SER A 357 -15.38 -24.23 -7.29
CA SER A 357 -16.34 -24.25 -6.19
C SER A 357 -16.88 -22.87 -5.88
N GLU A 358 -16.03 -21.84 -5.93
CA GLU A 358 -16.45 -20.45 -5.78
C GLU A 358 -17.31 -20.01 -6.97
N ALA A 359 -16.91 -20.35 -8.21
CA ALA A 359 -17.66 -20.09 -9.43
C ALA A 359 -19.10 -20.66 -9.32
N ARG A 360 -19.23 -21.92 -8.92
CA ARG A 360 -20.52 -22.59 -8.77
C ARG A 360 -21.43 -21.86 -7.78
N ARG A 361 -20.91 -21.48 -6.63
CA ARG A 361 -21.67 -20.71 -5.64
C ARG A 361 -22.11 -19.35 -6.18
N ALA A 362 -21.22 -18.64 -6.89
CA ALA A 362 -21.53 -17.35 -7.48
C ALA A 362 -22.65 -17.42 -8.52
N VAL A 363 -22.64 -18.44 -9.39
CA VAL A 363 -23.70 -18.69 -10.39
C VAL A 363 -25.01 -19.04 -9.71
N GLN A 364 -25.02 -19.98 -8.74
CA GLN A 364 -26.22 -20.42 -8.01
C GLN A 364 -26.87 -19.30 -7.21
N GLN A 365 -26.08 -18.39 -6.65
CA GLN A 365 -26.56 -17.19 -5.96
C GLN A 365 -27.03 -16.09 -6.91
N GLY A 366 -26.96 -16.32 -8.22
CA GLY A 366 -27.34 -15.36 -9.24
C GLY A 366 -26.46 -14.12 -9.29
N GLY A 367 -25.21 -14.24 -8.83
CA GLY A 367 -24.21 -13.19 -8.83
C GLY A 367 -23.40 -13.08 -10.12
N VAL A 368 -23.70 -13.86 -11.16
CA VAL A 368 -22.97 -13.88 -12.44
C VAL A 368 -23.85 -13.43 -13.58
N ALA A 369 -23.32 -12.60 -14.46
CA ALA A 369 -23.94 -12.22 -15.73
C ALA A 369 -22.93 -12.28 -16.88
N VAL A 370 -23.41 -12.56 -18.08
CA VAL A 370 -22.67 -12.53 -19.33
C VAL A 370 -23.37 -11.54 -20.25
N ASP A 371 -22.64 -10.55 -20.75
CA ASP A 371 -23.16 -9.44 -21.59
C ASP A 371 -24.40 -8.76 -21.01
N GLY A 372 -24.46 -8.68 -19.67
CA GLY A 372 -25.56 -8.09 -18.93
C GLY A 372 -26.71 -9.06 -18.62
N GLU A 373 -26.77 -10.23 -19.21
CA GLU A 373 -27.76 -11.26 -18.94
C GLU A 373 -27.32 -12.18 -17.80
N LYS A 374 -28.24 -12.40 -16.85
CA LYS A 374 -27.97 -13.20 -15.66
C LYS A 374 -27.85 -14.68 -15.99
N VAL A 375 -26.73 -15.28 -15.62
CA VAL A 375 -26.50 -16.73 -15.78
C VAL A 375 -26.84 -17.43 -14.47
N SER A 376 -27.81 -18.34 -14.53
CA SER A 376 -28.24 -19.17 -13.40
C SER A 376 -27.92 -20.67 -13.58
N ASP A 377 -27.61 -21.07 -14.81
CA ASP A 377 -27.22 -22.44 -15.13
C ASP A 377 -25.71 -22.64 -14.98
N ILE A 378 -25.32 -23.53 -14.08
CA ILE A 378 -23.91 -23.90 -13.86
C ILE A 378 -23.31 -24.71 -15.05
N ALA A 379 -24.15 -25.24 -15.92
CA ALA A 379 -23.77 -25.97 -17.13
C ALA A 379 -23.72 -25.06 -18.38
N ALA A 380 -24.01 -23.77 -18.25
CA ALA A 380 -23.93 -22.84 -19.36
C ALA A 380 -22.53 -22.88 -19.99
N SER A 381 -22.48 -22.94 -21.31
CA SER A 381 -21.24 -23.02 -22.09
C SER A 381 -21.27 -22.06 -23.26
N PHE A 382 -20.10 -21.54 -23.63
CA PHE A 382 -19.89 -20.51 -24.65
C PHE A 382 -18.95 -21.06 -25.71
N GLY A 383 -19.29 -20.86 -26.96
CA GLY A 383 -18.51 -21.34 -28.11
C GLY A 383 -17.41 -20.33 -28.52
N LYS A 384 -16.52 -20.80 -29.41
CA LYS A 384 -15.46 -19.94 -29.98
C LYS A 384 -16.08 -18.75 -30.75
N GLU A 385 -17.29 -18.90 -31.30
CA GLU A 385 -17.99 -17.79 -31.96
C GLU A 385 -18.38 -16.66 -31.01
N ASP A 386 -18.81 -17.01 -29.79
CA ASP A 386 -19.20 -16.05 -28.75
C ASP A 386 -17.96 -15.27 -28.19
N LEU A 387 -16.80 -15.91 -28.24
CA LEU A 387 -15.54 -15.42 -27.71
C LEU A 387 -14.68 -14.73 -28.77
N SER A 388 -15.07 -14.73 -30.03
CA SER A 388 -14.33 -14.09 -31.12
C SER A 388 -14.66 -12.59 -31.21
N GLY A 389 -13.78 -11.82 -31.89
CA GLY A 389 -13.98 -10.40 -32.10
C GLY A 389 -13.89 -9.57 -30.80
N GLU A 390 -14.98 -8.97 -30.38
CA GLU A 390 -15.01 -8.19 -29.13
C GLU A 390 -15.07 -9.08 -27.86
N GLY A 391 -15.32 -10.38 -28.02
CA GLY A 391 -15.49 -11.33 -26.93
C GLY A 391 -16.76 -11.06 -26.11
N ILE A 392 -16.83 -11.67 -24.92
CA ILE A 392 -17.96 -11.54 -24.00
C ILE A 392 -17.54 -10.82 -22.72
N ILE A 393 -18.47 -10.12 -22.09
CA ILE A 393 -18.26 -9.43 -20.83
C ILE A 393 -18.81 -10.27 -19.69
N LEU A 394 -17.91 -10.81 -18.87
CA LEU A 394 -18.26 -11.48 -17.62
C LEU A 394 -18.41 -10.48 -16.48
N LYS A 395 -19.48 -10.65 -15.70
CA LYS A 395 -19.71 -9.88 -14.48
C LYS A 395 -19.90 -10.82 -13.30
N LYS A 396 -19.20 -10.54 -12.16
CA LYS A 396 -19.43 -11.19 -10.86
C LYS A 396 -19.83 -10.17 -9.82
N GLY A 397 -21.03 -10.31 -9.26
CA GLY A 397 -21.59 -9.35 -8.33
C GLY A 397 -21.88 -7.99 -8.97
N LYS A 398 -21.83 -6.91 -8.17
CA LYS A 398 -22.16 -5.57 -8.67
C LYS A 398 -20.97 -4.86 -9.32
N LYS A 399 -19.73 -5.34 -9.09
CA LYS A 399 -18.54 -4.50 -9.22
C LYS A 399 -17.36 -5.11 -9.98
N ASN A 400 -17.36 -6.43 -10.26
CA ASN A 400 -16.23 -7.10 -10.91
C ASN A 400 -16.62 -7.50 -12.35
N PHE A 401 -15.81 -7.06 -13.30
CA PHE A 401 -16.02 -7.28 -14.73
C PHE A 401 -14.73 -7.77 -15.38
N ARG A 402 -14.85 -8.60 -16.40
CA ARG A 402 -13.77 -9.03 -17.29
C ARG A 402 -14.30 -9.24 -18.70
N ARG A 403 -13.53 -8.81 -19.68
CA ARG A 403 -13.72 -9.24 -21.05
C ARG A 403 -13.03 -10.60 -21.23
N VAL A 404 -13.65 -11.52 -21.93
CA VAL A 404 -13.07 -12.82 -22.26
C VAL A 404 -13.09 -12.97 -23.76
N VAL A 405 -11.91 -13.21 -24.33
CA VAL A 405 -11.72 -13.46 -25.76
C VAL A 405 -10.99 -14.79 -25.95
N ALA A 406 -11.24 -15.49 -27.05
CA ALA A 406 -10.46 -16.64 -27.49
C ALA A 406 -9.74 -16.31 -28.81
N GLU A 407 -8.48 -16.75 -28.90
CA GLU A 407 -7.71 -16.74 -30.15
C GLU A 407 -8.15 -17.85 -31.12
#